data_539980bd97f057a0219399703a722379
#
_entry.id   539980bd97f057a0219399703a722379
#
_cell.length_a   1.000
_cell.length_b   1.000
_cell.length_c   1.000
_cell.angle_alpha   90.00
_cell.angle_beta   90.00
_cell.angle_gamma   90.00
#
_symmetry.space_group_name_H-M   'P 1'
#
loop_
_entity.id
_entity.type
_entity.pdbx_description
1 polymer ?
#
loop_
_entity_poly.entity_id
_entity_poly.type
_entity_poly.pdbx_seq_one_letter_code
_entity_poly.pdbx_strand_id
1 'polypeptide(L)'
;MRCPSCNSLDTQVKDSRPTEDSAVIRRRRVCVACNFRFTTFERVQLRELTVIKRNGRRVPFDRDKLVRSLQISLRKRPVEPERVETMVSAIVRELESAGEAEISSEAIGEIVMEHLRQLDDVAYVRFASVYRNFREAKDFEAVLGELSGDDAARIALLRK
;
A
#
# COMPACT_ATOMS: atom_id res chain seq x y z
N MET A 1 18.04 16.67 -3.53
CA MET A 1 16.75 16.58 -2.78
C MET A 1 16.88 17.42 -1.53
N ARG A 2 15.85 18.18 -1.16
CA ARG A 2 15.90 19.06 0.03
C ARG A 2 15.72 18.25 1.33
N CYS A 3 16.41 18.68 2.37
CA CYS A 3 16.22 18.14 3.71
C CYS A 3 14.82 18.48 4.24
N PRO A 4 14.03 17.51 4.72
CA PRO A 4 12.68 17.77 5.25
C PRO A 4 12.68 18.53 6.59
N SER A 5 13.84 18.61 7.28
CA SER A 5 13.98 19.31 8.56
C SER A 5 14.41 20.77 8.39
N CYS A 6 15.46 21.04 7.60
CA CYS A 6 16.03 22.39 7.49
C CYS A 6 16.00 22.99 6.07
N ASN A 7 15.38 22.30 5.10
CA ASN A 7 15.29 22.70 3.70
C ASN A 7 16.63 22.87 2.94
N SER A 8 17.78 22.53 3.56
CA SER A 8 19.08 22.53 2.88
C SER A 8 19.08 21.62 1.66
N LEU A 9 19.74 22.02 0.59
CA LEU A 9 19.95 21.20 -0.62
C LEU A 9 21.08 20.18 -0.45
N ASP A 10 21.95 20.40 0.53
CA ASP A 10 23.13 19.57 0.77
C ASP A 10 22.76 18.32 1.57
N THR A 11 22.40 17.27 0.83
CA THR A 11 22.06 15.96 1.38
C THR A 11 22.86 14.86 0.69
N GLN A 12 23.38 13.93 1.46
CA GLN A 12 24.20 12.81 0.98
C GLN A 12 23.46 11.48 1.14
N VAL A 13 23.63 10.57 0.17
CA VAL A 13 23.20 9.18 0.28
C VAL A 13 24.28 8.41 1.04
N LYS A 14 23.90 7.76 2.14
CA LYS A 14 24.80 6.91 2.94
C LYS A 14 24.67 5.44 2.61
N ASP A 15 23.47 5.00 2.19
CA ASP A 15 23.17 3.62 1.83
C ASP A 15 22.12 3.60 0.74
N SER A 16 22.23 2.65 -0.18
CA SER A 16 21.28 2.46 -1.30
C SER A 16 21.09 0.97 -1.51
N ARG A 17 19.85 0.49 -1.37
CA ARG A 17 19.51 -0.93 -1.55
C ARG A 17 18.23 -1.09 -2.34
N PRO A 18 18.16 -2.08 -3.25
CA PRO A 18 16.89 -2.45 -3.85
C PRO A 18 15.96 -3.05 -2.79
N THR A 19 14.65 -2.95 -3.00
CA THR A 19 13.65 -3.75 -2.28
C THR A 19 13.71 -5.20 -2.73
N GLU A 20 13.06 -6.11 -1.98
CA GLU A 20 13.07 -7.56 -2.28
C GLU A 20 12.63 -7.88 -3.72
N ASP A 21 11.68 -7.13 -4.25
CA ASP A 21 11.18 -7.26 -5.63
C ASP A 21 12.01 -6.48 -6.67
N SER A 22 13.08 -5.80 -6.23
CA SER A 22 13.95 -4.95 -7.07
C SER A 22 13.24 -3.83 -7.84
N ALA A 23 11.95 -3.57 -7.59
CA ALA A 23 11.17 -2.56 -8.29
C ALA A 23 11.39 -1.14 -7.74
N VAL A 24 11.97 -1.02 -6.55
CA VAL A 24 12.21 0.25 -5.86
C VAL A 24 13.62 0.27 -5.27
N ILE A 25 14.28 1.42 -5.33
CA ILE A 25 15.56 1.65 -4.66
C ILE A 25 15.30 2.47 -3.39
N ARG A 26 15.58 1.89 -2.24
CA ARG A 26 15.55 2.57 -0.96
C ARG A 26 16.90 3.24 -0.70
N ARG A 27 16.89 4.54 -0.39
CA ARG A 27 18.10 5.30 -0.07
C ARG A 27 18.01 5.93 1.32
N ARG A 28 18.99 5.63 2.17
CA ARG A 28 19.18 6.33 3.43
C ARG A 28 20.03 7.58 3.18
N ARG A 29 19.51 8.72 3.60
CA ARG A 29 20.14 10.02 3.40
C ARG A 29 20.45 10.70 4.72
N VAL A 30 21.46 11.58 4.70
CA VAL A 30 21.79 12.48 5.80
C VAL A 30 21.92 13.91 5.25
N CYS A 31 21.38 14.86 5.96
CA CYS A 31 21.61 16.27 5.69
C CYS A 31 22.96 16.70 6.26
N VAL A 32 23.81 17.33 5.45
CA VAL A 32 25.13 17.82 5.91
C VAL A 32 24.98 19.00 6.87
N ALA A 33 23.95 19.85 6.67
CA ALA A 33 23.74 21.06 7.47
C ALA A 33 23.19 20.78 8.88
N CYS A 34 22.25 19.82 9.05
CA CYS A 34 21.59 19.58 10.33
C CYS A 34 21.70 18.14 10.85
N ASN A 35 22.42 17.26 10.15
CA ASN A 35 22.57 15.83 10.46
C ASN A 35 21.26 15.03 10.51
N PHE A 36 20.15 15.59 10.07
CA PHE A 36 18.87 14.87 10.01
C PHE A 36 18.98 13.71 9.04
N ARG A 37 18.54 12.52 9.49
CA ARG A 37 18.53 11.28 8.70
C ARG A 37 17.13 11.02 8.20
N PHE A 38 17.00 10.71 6.91
CA PHE A 38 15.73 10.39 6.28
C PHE A 38 15.90 9.33 5.19
N THR A 39 14.82 8.68 4.87
CA THR A 39 14.77 7.65 3.82
C THR A 39 13.99 8.18 2.63
N THR A 40 14.46 7.84 1.43
CA THR A 40 13.75 8.11 0.18
C THR A 40 13.64 6.84 -0.62
N PHE A 41 12.58 6.76 -1.44
CA PHE A 41 12.36 5.67 -2.37
C PHE A 41 12.39 6.22 -3.80
N GLU A 42 13.20 5.58 -4.65
CA GLU A 42 13.25 5.86 -6.09
C GLU A 42 12.58 4.70 -6.83
N ARG A 43 11.65 5.05 -7.71
CA ARG A 43 10.86 4.10 -8.47
C ARG A 43 10.54 4.63 -9.86
N VAL A 44 10.23 3.73 -10.79
CA VAL A 44 9.74 4.11 -12.10
C VAL A 44 8.35 4.73 -11.93
N GLN A 45 8.14 5.89 -12.53
CA GLN A 45 6.80 6.48 -12.67
C GLN A 45 6.18 5.90 -13.93
N LEU A 46 5.06 5.24 -13.76
CA LEU A 46 4.36 4.57 -14.84
C LEU A 46 3.24 5.47 -15.41
N ARG A 47 2.42 4.95 -16.33
CA ARG A 47 1.42 5.73 -17.06
C ARG A 47 0.47 6.48 -16.12
N GLU A 48 -0.12 7.58 -16.62
CA GLU A 48 -1.21 8.26 -15.92
C GLU A 48 -2.45 7.35 -15.92
N LEU A 49 -2.76 6.81 -14.75
CA LEU A 49 -3.95 6.02 -14.53
C LEU A 49 -5.04 6.94 -13.96
N THR A 50 -6.23 6.89 -14.53
CA THR A 50 -7.40 7.65 -14.07
C THR A 50 -8.31 6.78 -13.22
N VAL A 51 -8.70 7.30 -12.05
CA VAL A 51 -9.65 6.64 -11.14
C VAL A 51 -11.05 7.19 -11.31
N ILE A 52 -12.00 6.33 -11.61
CA ILE A 52 -13.43 6.65 -11.64
C ILE A 52 -13.99 6.46 -10.21
N LYS A 53 -14.48 7.52 -9.61
CA LYS A 53 -15.12 7.51 -8.29
C LYS A 53 -16.56 7.00 -8.38
N ARG A 54 -17.14 6.53 -7.24
CA ARG A 54 -18.54 6.08 -7.14
C ARG A 54 -19.57 7.10 -7.68
N ASN A 55 -19.26 8.39 -7.62
CA ASN A 55 -20.09 9.46 -8.18
C ASN A 55 -19.79 9.78 -9.66
N GLY A 56 -19.02 8.95 -10.35
CA GLY A 56 -18.64 9.13 -11.76
C GLY A 56 -17.49 10.12 -12.00
N ARG A 57 -17.00 10.83 -10.96
CA ARG A 57 -15.90 11.79 -11.12
C ARG A 57 -14.59 11.08 -11.44
N ARG A 58 -13.87 11.57 -12.45
CA ARG A 58 -12.55 11.11 -12.86
C ARG A 58 -11.46 11.91 -12.15
N VAL A 59 -10.49 11.23 -11.57
CA VAL A 59 -9.33 11.86 -10.91
C VAL A 59 -8.07 11.04 -11.23
N PRO A 60 -6.89 11.67 -11.30
CA PRO A 60 -5.65 10.92 -11.43
C PRO A 60 -5.48 9.93 -10.26
N PHE A 61 -4.86 8.77 -10.53
CA PHE A 61 -4.44 7.85 -9.47
C PHE A 61 -3.37 8.51 -8.61
N ASP A 62 -3.59 8.52 -7.32
CA ASP A 62 -2.67 9.08 -6.31
C ASP A 62 -2.10 7.94 -5.46
N ARG A 63 -0.86 7.57 -5.75
CA ARG A 63 -0.12 6.53 -5.00
C ARG A 63 0.06 6.91 -3.53
N ASP A 64 0.31 8.19 -3.23
CA ASP A 64 0.51 8.62 -1.84
C ASP A 64 -0.79 8.52 -1.04
N LYS A 65 -1.93 8.68 -1.70
CA LYS A 65 -3.24 8.44 -1.09
C LYS A 65 -3.43 6.95 -0.77
N LEU A 66 -3.01 6.06 -1.67
CA LEU A 66 -3.02 4.62 -1.41
C LEU A 66 -2.13 4.28 -0.21
N VAL A 67 -0.89 4.79 -0.18
CA VAL A 67 0.05 4.60 0.94
C VAL A 67 -0.55 5.06 2.26
N ARG A 68 -1.13 6.27 2.30
CA ARG A 68 -1.77 6.81 3.52
C ARG A 68 -2.92 5.93 4.00
N SER A 69 -3.75 5.44 3.09
CA SER A 69 -4.87 4.54 3.41
C SER A 69 -4.39 3.24 4.05
N LEU A 70 -3.35 2.65 3.49
CA LEU A 70 -2.72 1.43 4.02
C LEU A 70 -2.05 1.67 5.37
N GLN A 71 -1.35 2.78 5.56
CA GLN A 71 -0.72 3.15 6.84
C GLN A 71 -1.76 3.31 7.96
N ILE A 72 -2.95 3.84 7.66
CA ILE A 72 -4.04 3.94 8.63
C ILE A 72 -4.50 2.54 9.06
N SER A 73 -4.71 1.63 8.12
CA SER A 73 -5.14 0.25 8.39
C SER A 73 -4.08 -0.54 9.15
N LEU A 74 -2.80 -0.34 8.82
CA LEU A 74 -1.65 -1.00 9.43
C LEU A 74 -1.16 -0.34 10.73
N ARG A 75 -1.82 0.69 11.22
CA ARG A 75 -1.40 1.40 12.43
C ARG A 75 -1.28 0.47 13.63
N LYS A 76 -0.11 0.48 14.29
CA LYS A 76 0.25 -0.42 15.41
C LYS A 76 0.26 -1.91 15.06
N ARG A 77 0.43 -2.25 13.77
CA ARG A 77 0.70 -3.63 13.36
C ARG A 77 2.21 -3.83 13.19
N PRO A 78 2.73 -5.03 13.49
CA PRO A 78 4.16 -5.36 13.37
C PRO A 78 4.53 -5.64 11.90
N VAL A 79 4.28 -4.66 11.02
CA VAL A 79 4.58 -4.74 9.60
C VAL A 79 5.66 -3.72 9.27
N GLU A 80 6.77 -4.20 8.74
CA GLU A 80 7.91 -3.37 8.36
C GLU A 80 7.55 -2.42 7.21
N PRO A 81 8.04 -1.16 7.24
CA PRO A 81 7.76 -0.18 6.18
C PRO A 81 8.15 -0.66 4.78
N GLU A 82 9.16 -1.51 4.67
CA GLU A 82 9.61 -2.10 3.39
C GLU A 82 8.57 -3.04 2.81
N ARG A 83 7.90 -3.83 3.64
CA ARG A 83 6.81 -4.73 3.20
C ARG A 83 5.60 -3.93 2.69
N VAL A 84 5.30 -2.80 3.34
CA VAL A 84 4.23 -1.90 2.86
C VAL A 84 4.59 -1.32 1.49
N GLU A 85 5.83 -0.90 1.30
CA GLU A 85 6.32 -0.36 0.02
C GLU A 85 6.28 -1.42 -1.09
N THR A 86 6.70 -2.65 -0.79
CA THR A 86 6.63 -3.79 -1.71
C THR A 86 5.18 -4.08 -2.11
N MET A 87 4.26 -4.13 -1.14
CA MET A 87 2.84 -4.32 -1.40
C MET A 87 2.26 -3.21 -2.29
N VAL A 88 2.53 -1.95 -1.98
CA VAL A 88 2.07 -0.81 -2.79
C VAL A 88 2.59 -0.91 -4.22
N SER A 89 3.85 -1.30 -4.40
CA SER A 89 4.46 -1.46 -5.73
C SER A 89 3.83 -2.62 -6.50
N ALA A 90 3.46 -3.71 -5.82
CA ALA A 90 2.74 -4.84 -6.41
C ALA A 90 1.33 -4.41 -6.87
N ILE A 91 0.58 -3.71 -6.01
CA ILE A 91 -0.75 -3.18 -6.35
C ILE A 91 -0.67 -2.26 -7.58
N VAL A 92 0.27 -1.29 -7.60
CA VAL A 92 0.42 -0.37 -8.73
C VAL A 92 0.73 -1.12 -10.02
N ARG A 93 1.62 -2.11 -9.96
CA ARG A 93 1.98 -2.97 -11.10
C ARG A 93 0.78 -3.76 -11.64
N GLU A 94 -0.06 -4.29 -10.74
CA GLU A 94 -1.28 -5.00 -11.10
C GLU A 94 -2.28 -4.09 -11.79
N LEU A 95 -2.50 -2.87 -11.26
CA LEU A 95 -3.35 -1.85 -11.87
C LEU A 95 -2.91 -1.47 -13.28
N GLU A 96 -1.61 -1.45 -13.53
CA GLU A 96 -1.04 -1.09 -14.84
C GLU A 96 -1.03 -2.25 -15.83
N SER A 97 -0.82 -3.46 -15.34
CA SER A 97 -0.83 -4.67 -16.18
C SER A 97 -2.22 -4.98 -16.74
N ALA A 98 -3.28 -4.46 -16.10
CA ALA A 98 -4.64 -4.53 -16.62
C ALA A 98 -4.80 -3.80 -17.97
N GLY A 99 -3.85 -2.93 -18.33
CA GLY A 99 -3.80 -2.24 -19.63
C GLY A 99 -4.87 -1.17 -19.83
N GLU A 100 -5.73 -0.95 -18.85
CA GLU A 100 -6.79 0.04 -18.88
C GLU A 100 -6.26 1.41 -18.45
N ALA A 101 -6.65 2.47 -19.17
CA ALA A 101 -6.31 3.84 -18.79
C ALA A 101 -7.20 4.38 -17.64
N GLU A 102 -8.36 3.76 -17.44
CA GLU A 102 -9.33 4.12 -16.42
C GLU A 102 -9.67 2.89 -15.55
N ILE A 103 -9.72 3.08 -14.24
CA ILE A 103 -10.09 2.02 -13.28
C ILE A 103 -11.08 2.57 -12.24
N SER A 104 -12.03 1.74 -11.82
CA SER A 104 -12.96 2.14 -10.76
C SER A 104 -12.29 2.14 -9.38
N SER A 105 -12.76 3.02 -8.49
CA SER A 105 -12.31 3.03 -7.09
C SER A 105 -12.63 1.72 -6.36
N GLU A 106 -13.68 1.02 -6.80
CA GLU A 106 -14.09 -0.28 -6.31
C GLU A 106 -13.07 -1.35 -6.68
N ALA A 107 -12.64 -1.42 -7.94
CA ALA A 107 -11.63 -2.39 -8.37
C ALA A 107 -10.29 -2.19 -7.64
N ILE A 108 -9.87 -0.93 -7.42
CA ILE A 108 -8.68 -0.64 -6.59
C ILE A 108 -8.87 -1.16 -5.16
N GLY A 109 -10.05 -0.97 -4.58
CA GLY A 109 -10.35 -1.43 -3.23
C GLY A 109 -10.29 -2.95 -3.10
N GLU A 110 -10.80 -3.71 -4.06
CA GLU A 110 -10.74 -5.17 -4.08
C GLU A 110 -9.28 -5.67 -4.16
N ILE A 111 -8.47 -5.09 -5.03
CA ILE A 111 -7.04 -5.41 -5.14
C ILE A 111 -6.32 -5.13 -3.80
N VAL A 112 -6.59 -3.97 -3.18
CA VAL A 112 -6.01 -3.63 -1.88
C VAL A 112 -6.42 -4.64 -0.80
N MET A 113 -7.69 -5.03 -0.77
CA MET A 113 -8.20 -6.00 0.19
C MET A 113 -7.53 -7.36 0.03
N GLU A 114 -7.33 -7.84 -1.20
CA GLU A 114 -6.63 -9.11 -1.46
C GLU A 114 -5.18 -9.08 -0.94
N HIS A 115 -4.45 -8.00 -1.19
CA HIS A 115 -3.09 -7.84 -0.68
C HIS A 115 -3.04 -7.73 0.86
N LEU A 116 -3.99 -7.02 1.49
CA LEU A 116 -4.06 -6.92 2.95
C LEU A 116 -4.41 -8.24 3.62
N ARG A 117 -5.27 -9.05 2.99
CA ARG A 117 -5.63 -10.40 3.46
C ARG A 117 -4.43 -11.32 3.61
N GLN A 118 -3.46 -11.18 2.68
CA GLN A 118 -2.23 -11.97 2.72
C GLN A 118 -1.19 -11.41 3.71
N LEU A 119 -1.31 -10.13 4.08
CA LEU A 119 -0.34 -9.43 4.89
C LEU A 119 -0.71 -9.42 6.38
N ASP A 120 -1.96 -9.04 6.72
CA ASP A 120 -2.42 -8.84 8.10
C ASP A 120 -3.95 -8.76 8.18
N ASP A 121 -4.57 -9.74 8.85
CA ASP A 121 -6.03 -9.87 8.97
C ASP A 121 -6.69 -8.67 9.67
N VAL A 122 -6.01 -8.09 10.68
CA VAL A 122 -6.55 -6.93 11.40
C VAL A 122 -6.55 -5.69 10.49
N ALA A 123 -5.51 -5.50 9.68
CA ALA A 123 -5.45 -4.41 8.71
C ALA A 123 -6.50 -4.62 7.60
N TYR A 124 -6.72 -5.86 7.17
CA TYR A 124 -7.80 -6.22 6.24
C TYR A 124 -9.17 -5.79 6.78
N VAL A 125 -9.53 -6.20 8.00
CA VAL A 125 -10.82 -5.85 8.62
C VAL A 125 -10.99 -4.32 8.77
N ARG A 126 -9.93 -3.62 9.18
CA ARG A 126 -9.95 -2.15 9.29
C ARG A 126 -10.16 -1.47 7.95
N PHE A 127 -9.47 -1.91 6.91
CA PHE A 127 -9.65 -1.38 5.56
C PHE A 127 -11.05 -1.68 5.04
N ALA A 128 -11.52 -2.91 5.19
CA ALA A 128 -12.85 -3.36 4.78
C ALA A 128 -13.96 -2.51 5.43
N SER A 129 -13.82 -2.18 6.72
CA SER A 129 -14.82 -1.40 7.46
C SER A 129 -15.06 -0.01 6.84
N VAL A 130 -14.01 0.63 6.36
CA VAL A 130 -14.10 1.93 5.67
C VAL A 130 -14.50 1.77 4.20
N TYR A 131 -13.90 0.83 3.52
CA TYR A 131 -14.11 0.60 2.09
C TYR A 131 -15.54 0.12 1.78
N ARG A 132 -16.05 -0.87 2.53
CA ARG A 132 -17.42 -1.40 2.43
C ARG A 132 -18.44 -0.56 3.21
N ASN A 133 -18.00 0.51 3.89
CA ASN A 133 -18.84 1.42 4.67
C ASN A 133 -19.70 0.70 5.72
N PHE A 134 -19.08 -0.05 6.61
CA PHE A 134 -19.78 -0.77 7.69
C PHE A 134 -20.60 0.18 8.55
N ARG A 135 -21.79 -0.26 8.93
CA ARG A 135 -22.74 0.49 9.75
C ARG A 135 -23.16 -0.24 11.02
N GLU A 136 -23.05 -1.56 11.02
CA GLU A 136 -23.53 -2.41 12.10
C GLU A 136 -22.49 -3.48 12.47
N ALA A 137 -22.62 -4.06 13.68
CA ALA A 137 -21.71 -5.09 14.16
C ALA A 137 -21.69 -6.34 13.26
N LYS A 138 -22.84 -6.70 12.69
CA LYS A 138 -22.95 -7.84 11.76
C LYS A 138 -22.09 -7.70 10.50
N ASP A 139 -21.74 -6.47 10.08
CA ASP A 139 -20.88 -6.26 8.93
C ASP A 139 -19.45 -6.78 9.21
N PHE A 140 -18.99 -6.67 10.48
CA PHE A 140 -17.73 -7.25 10.93
C PHE A 140 -17.79 -8.78 10.99
N GLU A 141 -18.90 -9.36 11.45
CA GLU A 141 -19.09 -10.82 11.51
C GLU A 141 -18.98 -11.45 10.13
N ALA A 142 -19.57 -10.81 9.11
CA ALA A 142 -19.47 -11.27 7.72
C ALA A 142 -18.02 -11.34 7.24
N VAL A 143 -17.23 -10.28 7.48
CA VAL A 143 -15.82 -10.23 7.07
C VAL A 143 -14.94 -11.19 7.86
N LEU A 144 -15.21 -11.38 9.15
CA LEU A 144 -14.50 -12.39 9.96
C LEU A 144 -14.81 -13.81 9.47
N GLY A 145 -16.05 -14.05 9.03
CA GLY A 145 -16.44 -15.32 8.40
C GLY A 145 -15.69 -15.60 7.08
N GLU A 146 -15.48 -14.57 6.25
CA GLU A 146 -14.67 -14.67 5.03
C GLU A 146 -13.23 -15.09 5.34
N LEU A 147 -12.59 -14.46 6.35
CA LEU A 147 -11.22 -14.79 6.77
C LEU A 147 -11.11 -16.22 7.32
N SER A 148 -12.03 -16.63 8.20
CA SER A 148 -12.02 -17.96 8.82
C SER A 148 -12.25 -19.08 7.80
N GLY A 149 -13.07 -18.85 6.78
CA GLY A 149 -13.34 -19.82 5.69
C GLY A 149 -12.09 -20.11 4.85
N ASP A 150 -11.27 -19.10 4.60
CA ASP A 150 -10.03 -19.27 3.83
C ASP A 150 -8.91 -19.94 4.61
N ASP A 151 -8.80 -19.69 5.91
CA ASP A 151 -7.82 -20.38 6.76
C ASP A 151 -8.09 -21.90 6.76
N ALA A 152 -9.36 -22.31 6.79
CA ALA A 152 -9.71 -23.72 6.68
C ALA A 152 -9.32 -24.31 5.30
N ALA A 153 -9.48 -23.56 4.21
CA ALA A 153 -9.07 -23.98 2.87
C ALA A 153 -7.54 -24.04 2.72
N ARG A 154 -6.80 -23.09 3.27
CA ARG A 154 -5.31 -23.06 3.29
C ARG A 154 -4.75 -24.25 4.08
N ILE A 155 -5.29 -24.54 5.26
CA ILE A 155 -4.87 -25.68 6.10
C ILE A 155 -5.17 -27.01 5.38
N ALA A 156 -6.27 -27.13 4.67
CA ALA A 156 -6.60 -28.32 3.89
C ALA A 156 -5.61 -28.57 2.72
N LEU A 157 -5.08 -27.52 2.09
CA LEU A 157 -4.08 -27.61 1.02
C LEU A 157 -2.69 -28.02 1.54
N LEU A 158 -2.33 -27.64 2.77
CA LEU A 158 -1.03 -27.97 3.37
C LEU A 158 -0.96 -29.41 3.94
N ARG A 159 -2.12 -30.11 4.01
CA ARG A 159 -2.22 -31.51 4.48
C ARG A 159 -2.20 -32.55 3.36
N LYS A 160 -2.04 -32.13 2.11
CA LYS A 160 -1.84 -33.01 0.94
C LYS A 160 -0.38 -33.01 0.52
#